data_a5174c666eb4b4a6fb81711afcaaddd3
#
_entry.id   a5174c666eb4b4a6fb81711afcaaddd3
#
_cell.length_a   1.000
_cell.length_b   1.000
_cell.length_c   1.000
_cell.angle_alpha   90.00
_cell.angle_beta   90.00
_cell.angle_gamma   90.00
#
_symmetry.space_group_name_H-M   'P 1'
#
loop_
_entity.id
_entity.type
_entity.pdbx_description
1 polymer ?
#
loop_
_entity_poly.entity_id
_entity_poly.type
_entity_poly.pdbx_seq_one_letter_code
_entity_poly.pdbx_strand_id
1 'polypeptide(L)'
;MLNVVSTKPRGDASMSGKNGSIKLVAGNSNPVLAQEIASWLQLALTKASVRRFADMEIFVEIQENVRGSDVYIIQSTSFPTNDHLMELLIITDALRRASARRITAVVPYFGYARQDRKVGSRSPISAKLVANLITHAGVDRVMTLDLHAGQIQGFFDIPVDNLFASPVMVRDIKDKFDLGNVMVVSPDVGGVVRARGLAKRINVPLAIIDKRRERAGESEVMNVIGDVAGYTCILIDDIVDSGGTLVNAADALLANGAKDVYAYITHGVLSGGAAARITASKLKELVITDSILPTEAVIHSPNIRTLSIASLIAEAIGRTASEESVSSLFD
;
A
#
# COMPACT_ATOMS: atom_id res chain seq x y z
N MET A 1 -7.17 26.87 -10.14
CA MET A 1 -8.39 26.09 -10.39
C MET A 1 -7.98 24.63 -10.48
N LEU A 2 -8.16 23.88 -9.40
CA LEU A 2 -7.84 22.46 -9.34
C LEU A 2 -8.94 21.69 -10.06
N ASN A 3 -8.58 20.97 -11.12
CA ASN A 3 -9.49 20.09 -11.83
C ASN A 3 -9.98 19.00 -10.86
N VAL A 4 -11.21 19.14 -10.44
CA VAL A 4 -11.95 18.11 -9.72
C VAL A 4 -12.01 16.91 -10.65
N VAL A 5 -11.34 15.82 -10.26
CA VAL A 5 -11.51 14.53 -10.93
C VAL A 5 -12.98 14.16 -10.81
N SER A 6 -13.68 14.20 -11.93
CA SER A 6 -15.12 13.92 -12.04
C SER A 6 -15.43 12.54 -11.46
N THR A 7 -16.30 12.51 -10.47
CA THR A 7 -16.84 11.29 -9.83
C THR A 7 -17.91 10.58 -10.68
N LYS A 8 -17.97 10.84 -11.99
CA LYS A 8 -18.90 10.10 -12.87
C LYS A 8 -18.17 8.92 -13.52
N PRO A 9 -18.73 7.69 -13.46
CA PRO A 9 -18.23 6.59 -14.25
C PRO A 9 -18.27 6.98 -15.72
N ARG A 10 -17.17 6.71 -16.45
CA ARG A 10 -17.12 6.89 -17.90
C ARG A 10 -18.18 5.98 -18.51
N GLY A 11 -19.20 6.55 -19.17
CA GLY A 11 -20.25 5.78 -19.83
C GLY A 11 -19.73 4.93 -20.98
N ASP A 12 -20.38 3.79 -21.17
CA ASP A 12 -20.41 2.86 -22.31
C ASP A 12 -19.34 3.01 -23.41
N ALA A 13 -18.07 2.79 -23.06
CA ALA A 13 -17.06 2.37 -23.99
C ALA A 13 -16.46 1.08 -23.38
N SER A 14 -16.65 -0.07 -24.03
CA SER A 14 -15.89 -1.26 -23.73
C SER A 14 -14.42 -0.84 -23.67
N MET A 15 -13.77 -0.93 -22.49
CA MET A 15 -12.34 -0.67 -22.37
C MET A 15 -11.58 -1.78 -23.09
N SER A 16 -11.59 -1.72 -24.41
CA SER A 16 -10.69 -2.40 -25.28
C SER A 16 -9.44 -1.52 -25.36
N GLY A 17 -8.37 -1.92 -24.71
CA GLY A 17 -7.06 -1.33 -24.98
C GLY A 17 -6.82 -1.38 -26.50
N LYS A 18 -6.02 -0.44 -27.04
CA LYS A 18 -5.78 -0.30 -28.50
C LYS A 18 -5.44 -1.60 -29.22
N ASN A 19 -5.14 -2.69 -28.49
CA ASN A 19 -4.72 -4.00 -29.02
C ASN A 19 -5.20 -5.25 -28.26
N GLY A 20 -6.18 -5.20 -27.34
CA GLY A 20 -6.67 -6.39 -26.63
C GLY A 20 -7.67 -6.08 -25.53
N SER A 21 -8.44 -7.09 -25.08
CA SER A 21 -9.35 -6.96 -23.94
C SER A 21 -8.58 -6.95 -22.63
N ILE A 22 -9.01 -6.10 -21.70
CA ILE A 22 -8.53 -6.10 -20.32
C ILE A 22 -9.21 -7.22 -19.54
N LYS A 23 -8.45 -7.98 -18.77
CA LYS A 23 -8.94 -9.00 -17.86
C LYS A 23 -8.36 -8.77 -16.46
N LEU A 24 -9.19 -8.94 -15.44
CA LEU A 24 -8.81 -8.83 -14.04
C LEU A 24 -8.87 -10.19 -13.37
N VAL A 25 -7.79 -10.62 -12.75
CA VAL A 25 -7.74 -11.87 -11.97
C VAL A 25 -7.41 -11.52 -10.53
N ALA A 26 -8.19 -12.02 -9.59
CA ALA A 26 -7.93 -11.86 -8.16
C ALA A 26 -7.28 -13.11 -7.59
N GLY A 27 -6.24 -12.93 -6.76
CA GLY A 27 -5.84 -13.94 -5.80
C GLY A 27 -6.64 -13.82 -4.51
N ASN A 28 -6.24 -14.58 -3.48
CA ASN A 28 -7.00 -14.66 -2.22
C ASN A 28 -6.64 -13.60 -1.18
N SER A 29 -5.61 -12.78 -1.43
CA SER A 29 -5.10 -11.85 -0.40
C SER A 29 -6.06 -10.74 -0.02
N ASN A 30 -6.87 -10.24 -0.98
CA ASN A 30 -7.83 -9.17 -0.75
C ASN A 30 -8.94 -9.17 -1.80
N PRO A 31 -9.93 -10.08 -1.70
CA PRO A 31 -11.02 -10.18 -2.67
C PRO A 31 -11.94 -8.95 -2.66
N VAL A 32 -12.06 -8.26 -1.53
CA VAL A 32 -12.88 -7.04 -1.40
C VAL A 32 -12.31 -5.94 -2.28
N LEU A 33 -11.03 -5.61 -2.12
CA LEU A 33 -10.35 -4.61 -2.92
C LEU A 33 -10.38 -4.97 -4.42
N ALA A 34 -10.17 -6.24 -4.76
CA ALA A 34 -10.23 -6.70 -6.15
C ALA A 34 -11.61 -6.47 -6.78
N GLN A 35 -12.69 -6.74 -6.03
CA GLN A 35 -14.06 -6.50 -6.50
C GLN A 35 -14.37 -5.00 -6.63
N GLU A 36 -13.89 -4.17 -5.71
CA GLU A 36 -14.04 -2.71 -5.79
C GLU A 36 -13.30 -2.14 -7.02
N ILE A 37 -12.05 -2.58 -7.28
CA ILE A 37 -11.30 -2.20 -8.48
C ILE A 37 -12.07 -2.60 -9.75
N ALA A 38 -12.60 -3.83 -9.80
CA ALA A 38 -13.38 -4.31 -10.94
C ALA A 38 -14.63 -3.45 -11.16
N SER A 39 -15.32 -3.08 -10.07
CA SER A 39 -16.51 -2.21 -10.13
C SER A 39 -16.18 -0.81 -10.64
N TRP A 40 -15.06 -0.22 -10.22
CA TRP A 40 -14.60 1.07 -10.72
C TRP A 40 -14.27 1.06 -12.23
N LEU A 41 -13.69 -0.05 -12.71
CA LEU A 41 -13.38 -0.26 -14.12
C LEU A 41 -14.58 -0.69 -14.95
N GLN A 42 -15.73 -0.98 -14.32
CA GLN A 42 -16.90 -1.57 -14.94
C GLN A 42 -16.59 -2.91 -15.65
N LEU A 43 -15.68 -3.67 -15.06
CA LEU A 43 -15.27 -4.99 -15.53
C LEU A 43 -15.69 -6.07 -14.54
N ALA A 44 -15.88 -7.28 -15.02
CA ALA A 44 -16.01 -8.45 -14.17
C ALA A 44 -14.63 -9.03 -13.83
N LEU A 45 -14.49 -9.60 -12.64
CA LEU A 45 -13.36 -10.47 -12.36
C LEU A 45 -13.42 -11.72 -13.23
N THR A 46 -12.30 -12.08 -13.82
CA THR A 46 -12.15 -13.33 -14.59
C THR A 46 -12.37 -14.52 -13.66
N LYS A 47 -13.20 -15.47 -14.09
CA LYS A 47 -13.42 -16.69 -13.34
C LYS A 47 -12.13 -17.49 -13.24
N ALA A 48 -11.66 -17.70 -12.03
CA ALA A 48 -10.49 -18.49 -11.70
C ALA A 48 -10.73 -19.23 -10.39
N SER A 49 -10.24 -20.46 -10.31
CA SER A 49 -10.19 -21.21 -9.05
C SER A 49 -8.79 -21.09 -8.47
N VAL A 50 -8.65 -20.45 -7.32
CA VAL A 50 -7.41 -20.38 -6.54
C VAL A 50 -7.69 -21.04 -5.21
N ARG A 51 -7.21 -22.26 -5.01
CA ARG A 51 -7.51 -23.08 -3.83
C ARG A 51 -6.29 -23.86 -3.39
N ARG A 52 -6.40 -24.57 -2.28
CA ARG A 52 -5.34 -25.44 -1.76
C ARG A 52 -5.77 -26.90 -1.80
N PHE A 53 -4.81 -27.76 -2.04
CA PHE A 53 -4.93 -29.18 -1.79
C PHE A 53 -4.87 -29.47 -0.28
N ALA A 54 -5.11 -30.71 0.12
CA ALA A 54 -5.10 -31.13 1.53
C ALA A 54 -3.71 -30.97 2.19
N ASP A 55 -2.64 -31.06 1.41
CA ASP A 55 -1.25 -30.84 1.81
C ASP A 55 -0.80 -29.37 1.78
N MET A 56 -1.77 -28.46 1.51
CA MET A 56 -1.59 -27.01 1.44
C MET A 56 -0.89 -26.51 0.17
N GLU A 57 -0.58 -27.34 -0.81
CA GLU A 57 -0.14 -26.86 -2.13
C GLU A 57 -1.22 -26.05 -2.80
N ILE A 58 -0.80 -25.00 -3.51
CA ILE A 58 -1.71 -24.06 -4.19
C ILE A 58 -2.06 -24.62 -5.58
N PHE A 59 -3.36 -24.67 -5.86
CA PHE A 59 -3.91 -25.02 -7.15
C PHE A 59 -4.56 -23.77 -7.78
N VAL A 60 -4.25 -23.55 -9.07
CA VAL A 60 -4.85 -22.47 -9.86
C VAL A 60 -5.40 -23.03 -11.17
N GLU A 61 -6.62 -22.63 -11.52
CA GLU A 61 -7.25 -22.89 -12.79
C GLU A 61 -7.93 -21.62 -13.31
N ILE A 62 -7.53 -21.17 -14.49
CA ILE A 62 -8.20 -20.06 -15.19
C ILE A 62 -9.37 -20.63 -16.00
N GLN A 63 -10.60 -20.24 -15.66
CA GLN A 63 -11.83 -20.83 -16.19
C GLN A 63 -12.45 -20.01 -17.34
N GLU A 64 -11.77 -18.97 -17.81
CA GLU A 64 -12.18 -18.16 -18.94
C GLU A 64 -11.04 -18.03 -19.96
N ASN A 65 -11.42 -17.71 -21.21
CA ASN A 65 -10.42 -17.43 -22.23
C ASN A 65 -9.71 -16.10 -21.96
N VAL A 66 -8.39 -16.16 -21.80
CA VAL A 66 -7.49 -14.98 -21.58
C VAL A 66 -6.48 -14.81 -22.72
N ARG A 67 -6.58 -15.63 -23.78
CA ARG A 67 -5.65 -15.58 -24.92
C ARG A 67 -5.64 -14.21 -25.57
N GLY A 68 -4.46 -13.62 -25.69
CA GLY A 68 -4.25 -12.31 -26.30
C GLY A 68 -4.76 -11.13 -25.49
N SER A 69 -5.24 -11.34 -24.25
CA SER A 69 -5.69 -10.29 -23.33
C SER A 69 -4.53 -9.69 -22.54
N ASP A 70 -4.69 -8.44 -22.12
CA ASP A 70 -3.88 -7.82 -21.08
C ASP A 70 -4.50 -8.17 -19.73
N VAL A 71 -3.77 -8.91 -18.91
CA VAL A 71 -4.28 -9.45 -17.65
C VAL A 71 -3.62 -8.75 -16.47
N TYR A 72 -4.43 -8.25 -15.56
CA TYR A 72 -3.99 -7.64 -14.30
C TYR A 72 -4.32 -8.59 -13.15
N ILE A 73 -3.30 -9.06 -12.44
CA ILE A 73 -3.43 -9.92 -11.26
C ILE A 73 -3.45 -9.03 -10.03
N ILE A 74 -4.56 -8.99 -9.30
CA ILE A 74 -4.69 -8.20 -8.07
C ILE A 74 -4.37 -9.11 -6.88
N GLN A 75 -3.19 -8.95 -6.30
CA GLN A 75 -2.71 -9.81 -5.22
C GLN A 75 -1.67 -9.11 -4.35
N SER A 76 -2.03 -8.67 -3.15
CA SER A 76 -1.06 -8.26 -2.13
C SER A 76 -0.27 -9.44 -1.61
N THR A 77 1.04 -9.25 -1.38
CA THR A 77 1.87 -10.31 -0.74
C THR A 77 1.96 -10.09 0.77
N SER A 78 0.78 -9.84 1.38
CA SER A 78 0.58 -9.71 2.83
C SER A 78 0.48 -11.07 3.53
N PHE A 79 0.31 -11.09 4.84
CA PHE A 79 0.13 -12.34 5.60
C PHE A 79 -1.10 -13.15 5.11
N PRO A 80 -0.94 -14.46 4.94
CA PRO A 80 0.27 -15.27 5.00
C PRO A 80 1.17 -15.06 3.77
N THR A 81 2.29 -14.36 3.98
CA THR A 81 3.11 -13.76 2.92
C THR A 81 3.63 -14.76 1.89
N ASN A 82 4.12 -15.91 2.36
CA ASN A 82 4.68 -16.95 1.47
C ASN A 82 3.60 -17.56 0.59
N ASP A 83 2.41 -17.74 1.13
CA ASP A 83 1.27 -18.32 0.42
C ASP A 83 0.77 -17.36 -0.66
N HIS A 84 0.57 -16.08 -0.31
CA HIS A 84 0.11 -15.08 -1.27
C HIS A 84 1.16 -14.79 -2.36
N LEU A 85 2.46 -14.84 -2.02
CA LEU A 85 3.51 -14.77 -3.02
C LEU A 85 3.44 -15.97 -3.97
N MET A 86 3.32 -17.19 -3.43
CA MET A 86 3.23 -18.39 -4.27
C MET A 86 1.97 -18.40 -5.12
N GLU A 87 0.83 -17.95 -4.60
CA GLU A 87 -0.40 -17.75 -5.40
C GLU A 87 -0.13 -16.84 -6.60
N LEU A 88 0.52 -15.69 -6.39
CA LEU A 88 0.87 -14.77 -7.46
C LEU A 88 1.72 -15.44 -8.55
N LEU A 89 2.73 -16.20 -8.15
CA LEU A 89 3.63 -16.89 -9.08
C LEU A 89 2.89 -17.95 -9.89
N ILE A 90 2.05 -18.77 -9.26
CA ILE A 90 1.29 -19.85 -9.92
C ILE A 90 0.18 -19.28 -10.81
N ILE A 91 -0.52 -18.22 -10.39
CA ILE A 91 -1.49 -17.50 -11.25
C ILE A 91 -0.78 -16.96 -12.49
N THR A 92 0.41 -16.40 -12.34
CA THR A 92 1.21 -15.88 -13.45
C THR A 92 1.57 -16.99 -14.44
N ASP A 93 2.05 -18.14 -13.97
CA ASP A 93 2.38 -19.28 -14.84
C ASP A 93 1.13 -19.81 -15.57
N ALA A 94 0.00 -19.93 -14.88
CA ALA A 94 -1.26 -20.35 -15.48
C ALA A 94 -1.70 -19.40 -16.63
N LEU A 95 -1.64 -18.10 -16.42
CA LEU A 95 -1.98 -17.09 -17.42
C LEU A 95 -1.02 -17.11 -18.62
N ARG A 96 0.27 -17.26 -18.36
CA ARG A 96 1.29 -17.42 -19.40
C ARG A 96 1.03 -18.63 -20.27
N ARG A 97 0.73 -19.79 -19.68
CA ARG A 97 0.36 -21.02 -20.40
C ARG A 97 -0.96 -20.89 -21.12
N ALA A 98 -1.90 -20.08 -20.62
CA ALA A 98 -3.14 -19.74 -21.30
C ALA A 98 -2.97 -18.69 -22.42
N SER A 99 -1.73 -18.28 -22.73
CA SER A 99 -1.38 -17.34 -23.80
C SER A 99 -1.94 -15.92 -23.58
N ALA A 100 -2.00 -15.44 -22.34
CA ALA A 100 -2.19 -14.03 -22.08
C ALA A 100 -1.12 -13.22 -22.84
N ARG A 101 -1.49 -12.05 -23.35
CA ARG A 101 -0.57 -11.22 -24.15
C ARG A 101 0.44 -10.49 -23.25
N ARG A 102 -0.05 -9.91 -22.16
CA ARG A 102 0.72 -9.15 -21.18
C ARG A 102 0.15 -9.41 -19.81
N ILE A 103 1.01 -9.61 -18.83
CA ILE A 103 0.64 -9.89 -17.44
C ILE A 103 1.19 -8.80 -16.56
N THR A 104 0.31 -8.03 -15.90
CA THR A 104 0.67 -7.02 -14.93
C THR A 104 0.32 -7.52 -13.53
N ALA A 105 1.32 -7.62 -12.64
CA ALA A 105 1.08 -7.91 -11.24
C ALA A 105 0.74 -6.60 -10.50
N VAL A 106 -0.50 -6.47 -10.06
CA VAL A 106 -0.97 -5.39 -9.18
C VAL A 106 -0.83 -5.87 -7.74
N VAL A 107 0.21 -5.38 -7.07
CA VAL A 107 0.61 -5.81 -5.73
C VAL A 107 0.49 -4.62 -4.78
N PRO A 108 -0.72 -4.32 -4.24
CA PRO A 108 -0.96 -3.15 -3.40
C PRO A 108 -0.04 -3.11 -2.17
N TYR A 109 0.24 -4.25 -1.56
CA TYR A 109 1.28 -4.40 -0.54
C TYR A 109 2.35 -5.38 -1.01
N PHE A 110 3.59 -4.89 -1.15
CA PHE A 110 4.75 -5.68 -1.53
C PHE A 110 5.45 -6.22 -0.27
N GLY A 111 5.22 -7.47 0.04
CA GLY A 111 5.87 -8.17 1.16
C GLY A 111 7.39 -8.27 0.97
N TYR A 112 8.14 -8.47 2.06
CA TYR A 112 9.61 -8.46 2.10
C TYR A 112 10.28 -7.12 1.76
N ALA A 113 9.53 -6.06 1.45
CA ALA A 113 10.07 -4.74 1.10
C ALA A 113 11.01 -4.15 2.17
N ARG A 114 10.80 -4.49 3.46
CA ARG A 114 11.66 -4.03 4.56
C ARG A 114 13.06 -4.65 4.58
N GLN A 115 13.30 -5.66 3.73
CA GLN A 115 14.59 -6.33 3.56
C GLN A 115 15.22 -5.93 2.21
N ASP A 116 15.35 -4.61 2.00
CA ASP A 116 15.84 -3.96 0.76
C ASP A 116 17.37 -3.85 0.71
N ARG A 117 18.04 -4.11 1.83
CA ARG A 117 19.50 -4.02 1.98
C ARG A 117 20.01 -5.03 3.02
N LYS A 118 21.30 -5.27 2.99
CA LYS A 118 21.95 -6.06 4.05
C LYS A 118 21.97 -5.27 5.35
N VAL A 119 21.36 -5.78 6.39
CA VAL A 119 21.38 -5.19 7.76
C VAL A 119 22.54 -5.72 8.61
N GLY A 120 23.25 -6.72 8.15
CA GLY A 120 24.42 -7.32 8.79
C GLY A 120 25.22 -8.17 7.82
N SER A 121 26.39 -8.68 8.29
CA SER A 121 27.19 -9.65 7.53
C SER A 121 26.36 -10.92 7.31
N ARG A 122 26.39 -11.47 6.08
CA ARG A 122 25.69 -12.72 5.69
C ARG A 122 24.17 -12.66 5.76
N SER A 123 23.56 -11.46 5.78
CA SER A 123 22.11 -11.29 5.65
C SER A 123 21.68 -11.22 4.18
N PRO A 124 20.45 -11.68 3.84
CA PRO A 124 19.93 -11.61 2.48
C PRO A 124 19.44 -10.19 2.12
N ILE A 125 19.11 -10.01 0.83
CA ILE A 125 18.29 -8.90 0.33
C ILE A 125 17.00 -9.55 -0.22
N SER A 126 16.05 -9.84 0.67
CA SER A 126 14.87 -10.63 0.31
C SER A 126 13.95 -9.91 -0.67
N ALA A 127 13.91 -8.57 -0.64
CA ALA A 127 13.17 -7.78 -1.62
C ALA A 127 13.68 -8.04 -3.06
N LYS A 128 15.01 -8.15 -3.27
CA LYS A 128 15.59 -8.50 -4.58
C LYS A 128 15.25 -9.93 -5.00
N LEU A 129 15.30 -10.88 -4.07
CA LEU A 129 14.91 -12.25 -4.35
C LEU A 129 13.46 -12.35 -4.81
N VAL A 130 12.54 -11.68 -4.11
CA VAL A 130 11.10 -11.65 -4.45
C VAL A 130 10.88 -10.99 -5.82
N ALA A 131 11.56 -9.86 -6.10
CA ALA A 131 11.50 -9.21 -7.40
C ALA A 131 11.93 -10.14 -8.54
N ASN A 132 13.02 -10.90 -8.33
CA ASN A 132 13.49 -11.88 -9.31
C ASN A 132 12.47 -13.01 -9.52
N LEU A 133 11.87 -13.55 -8.45
CA LEU A 133 10.86 -14.62 -8.55
C LEU A 133 9.65 -14.15 -9.38
N ILE A 134 9.14 -12.96 -9.12
CA ILE A 134 8.00 -12.38 -9.86
C ILE A 134 8.37 -12.20 -11.33
N THR A 135 9.54 -11.64 -11.64
CA THR A 135 10.01 -11.43 -13.02
C THR A 135 10.16 -12.78 -13.75
N HIS A 136 10.79 -13.78 -13.11
CA HIS A 136 11.03 -15.09 -13.72
C HIS A 136 9.75 -15.91 -13.91
N ALA A 137 8.73 -15.70 -13.08
CA ALA A 137 7.41 -16.32 -13.28
C ALA A 137 6.75 -15.87 -14.60
N GLY A 138 7.13 -14.70 -15.12
CA GLY A 138 6.68 -14.20 -16.42
C GLY A 138 5.75 -12.99 -16.32
N VAL A 139 5.85 -12.20 -15.25
CA VAL A 139 5.21 -10.89 -15.15
C VAL A 139 5.93 -9.91 -16.05
N ASP A 140 5.18 -9.13 -16.83
CA ASP A 140 5.71 -8.12 -17.77
C ASP A 140 5.83 -6.73 -17.13
N ARG A 141 5.06 -6.46 -16.07
CA ARG A 141 4.99 -5.18 -15.34
C ARG A 141 4.52 -5.40 -13.91
N VAL A 142 5.06 -4.64 -12.99
CA VAL A 142 4.56 -4.59 -11.60
C VAL A 142 3.93 -3.22 -11.34
N MET A 143 2.76 -3.22 -10.73
CA MET A 143 2.12 -2.02 -10.17
C MET A 143 1.99 -2.22 -8.65
N THR A 144 2.49 -1.29 -7.88
CA THR A 144 2.50 -1.39 -6.40
C THR A 144 2.20 -0.04 -5.78
N LEU A 145 2.05 0.02 -4.45
CA LEU A 145 1.73 1.24 -3.72
C LEU A 145 2.74 1.46 -2.61
N ASP A 146 3.25 2.69 -2.48
CA ASP A 146 4.13 3.16 -1.40
C ASP A 146 5.20 2.14 -0.97
N LEU A 147 6.07 1.74 -1.89
CA LEU A 147 7.21 0.88 -1.56
C LEU A 147 7.98 1.42 -0.37
N HIS A 148 8.35 0.54 0.57
CA HIS A 148 9.14 0.90 1.75
C HIS A 148 10.40 1.70 1.41
N ALA A 149 11.03 1.35 0.29
CA ALA A 149 12.18 2.06 -0.23
C ALA A 149 12.06 2.19 -1.76
N GLY A 150 12.17 3.40 -2.28
CA GLY A 150 11.98 3.68 -3.72
C GLY A 150 12.96 2.93 -4.62
N GLN A 151 14.15 2.62 -4.13
CA GLN A 151 15.16 1.86 -4.87
C GLN A 151 14.75 0.41 -5.18
N ILE A 152 13.73 -0.14 -4.50
CA ILE A 152 13.20 -1.48 -4.81
C ILE A 152 12.71 -1.58 -6.25
N GLN A 153 12.24 -0.48 -6.84
CA GLN A 153 11.89 -0.41 -8.27
C GLN A 153 13.06 -0.87 -9.15
N GLY A 154 14.30 -0.51 -8.79
CA GLY A 154 15.51 -0.94 -9.49
C GLY A 154 15.91 -2.40 -9.26
N PHE A 155 15.18 -3.15 -8.44
CA PHE A 155 15.41 -4.59 -8.26
C PHE A 155 14.73 -5.43 -9.34
N PHE A 156 13.78 -4.84 -10.06
CA PHE A 156 13.10 -5.46 -11.19
C PHE A 156 13.79 -5.12 -12.49
N ASP A 157 13.88 -6.08 -13.40
CA ASP A 157 14.34 -5.88 -14.78
C ASP A 157 13.16 -5.62 -15.73
N ILE A 158 11.96 -5.44 -15.17
CA ILE A 158 10.71 -5.09 -15.85
C ILE A 158 10.17 -3.76 -15.31
N PRO A 159 9.30 -3.05 -16.05
CA PRO A 159 8.70 -1.81 -15.59
C PRO A 159 7.97 -1.94 -14.26
N VAL A 160 8.14 -0.95 -13.38
CA VAL A 160 7.47 -0.85 -12.09
C VAL A 160 6.78 0.49 -11.95
N ASP A 161 5.48 0.47 -11.73
CA ASP A 161 4.69 1.65 -11.36
C ASP A 161 4.49 1.64 -9.84
N ASN A 162 5.27 2.47 -9.12
CA ASN A 162 5.07 2.69 -7.70
C ASN A 162 4.08 3.83 -7.49
N LEU A 163 2.85 3.49 -7.17
CA LEU A 163 1.79 4.45 -6.84
C LEU A 163 1.99 5.02 -5.43
N PHE A 164 1.28 6.10 -5.11
CA PHE A 164 1.31 6.72 -3.79
C PHE A 164 -0.11 6.88 -3.24
N ALA A 165 -0.34 6.50 -1.98
CA ALA A 165 -1.62 6.68 -1.29
C ALA A 165 -1.89 8.16 -0.92
N SER A 166 -0.87 9.01 -1.02
CA SER A 166 -0.97 10.41 -0.61
C SER A 166 -2.16 11.20 -1.19
N PRO A 167 -2.63 11.03 -2.45
CA PRO A 167 -3.83 11.73 -2.93
C PRO A 167 -5.10 11.35 -2.16
N VAL A 168 -5.24 10.09 -1.79
CA VAL A 168 -6.39 9.58 -1.01
C VAL A 168 -6.32 10.15 0.41
N MET A 169 -5.14 10.09 1.05
CA MET A 169 -4.92 10.63 2.39
C MET A 169 -5.11 12.15 2.46
N VAL A 170 -4.59 12.90 1.48
CA VAL A 170 -4.74 14.36 1.40
C VAL A 170 -6.20 14.78 1.34
N ARG A 171 -7.03 14.07 0.56
CA ARG A 171 -8.46 14.34 0.48
C ARG A 171 -9.11 14.15 1.85
N ASP A 172 -8.91 13.01 2.49
CA ASP A 172 -9.47 12.70 3.79
C ASP A 172 -9.02 13.69 4.88
N ILE A 173 -7.74 14.07 4.88
CA ILE A 173 -7.21 15.07 5.82
C ILE A 173 -7.87 16.44 5.61
N LYS A 174 -8.01 16.90 4.37
CA LYS A 174 -8.66 18.18 4.06
C LYS A 174 -10.13 18.21 4.42
N ASP A 175 -10.81 17.08 4.31
CA ASP A 175 -12.24 16.97 4.64
C ASP A 175 -12.45 16.90 6.16
N LYS A 176 -11.48 16.38 6.92
CA LYS A 176 -11.60 16.09 8.35
C LYS A 176 -11.03 17.18 9.27
N PHE A 177 -10.01 17.92 8.85
CA PHE A 177 -9.26 18.82 9.72
C PHE A 177 -9.28 20.27 9.25
N ASP A 178 -9.32 21.19 10.23
CA ASP A 178 -8.93 22.57 10.01
C ASP A 178 -7.40 22.67 9.90
N LEU A 179 -6.90 22.86 8.68
CA LEU A 179 -5.47 22.86 8.39
C LEU A 179 -4.66 23.95 9.08
N GLY A 180 -5.32 25.02 9.58
CA GLY A 180 -4.64 26.09 10.33
C GLY A 180 -3.96 25.61 11.60
N ASN A 181 -4.41 24.49 12.18
CA ASN A 181 -3.90 23.92 13.42
C ASN A 181 -3.33 22.51 13.23
N VAL A 182 -2.99 22.12 12.00
CA VAL A 182 -2.43 20.80 11.69
C VAL A 182 -0.92 20.90 11.46
N MET A 183 -0.20 19.91 11.96
CA MET A 183 1.22 19.68 11.66
C MET A 183 1.43 18.23 11.23
N VAL A 184 2.13 18.03 10.12
CA VAL A 184 2.58 16.71 9.70
C VAL A 184 3.83 16.33 10.47
N VAL A 185 3.92 15.06 10.88
CA VAL A 185 5.07 14.56 11.65
C VAL A 185 5.62 13.29 10.99
N SER A 186 6.94 13.28 10.78
CA SER A 186 7.65 12.06 10.43
C SER A 186 8.00 11.28 11.71
N PRO A 187 7.61 10.00 11.82
CA PRO A 187 7.89 9.20 13.02
C PRO A 187 9.37 8.80 13.14
N ASP A 188 10.19 9.03 12.12
CA ASP A 188 11.63 8.83 12.10
C ASP A 188 12.31 9.63 10.97
N VAL A 189 13.64 9.59 10.94
CA VAL A 189 14.44 10.30 9.92
C VAL A 189 14.25 9.71 8.52
N GLY A 190 13.97 8.40 8.41
CA GLY A 190 13.76 7.71 7.13
C GLY A 190 12.50 8.15 6.40
N GLY A 191 11.43 8.45 7.12
CA GLY A 191 10.13 8.88 6.58
C GLY A 191 10.02 10.35 6.19
N VAL A 192 11.05 11.18 6.46
CA VAL A 192 11.00 12.66 6.28
C VAL A 192 10.61 13.08 4.88
N VAL A 193 11.08 12.40 3.84
CA VAL A 193 10.76 12.75 2.43
C VAL A 193 9.26 12.57 2.17
N ARG A 194 8.66 11.49 2.65
CA ARG A 194 7.23 11.20 2.54
C ARG A 194 6.40 12.24 3.30
N ALA A 195 6.74 12.47 4.56
CA ALA A 195 6.05 13.45 5.41
C ALA A 195 6.12 14.87 4.83
N ARG A 196 7.29 15.28 4.31
CA ARG A 196 7.48 16.58 3.64
C ARG A 196 6.62 16.70 2.38
N GLY A 197 6.53 15.64 1.58
CA GLY A 197 5.68 15.60 0.38
C GLY A 197 4.21 15.87 0.72
N LEU A 198 3.70 15.22 1.76
CA LEU A 198 2.32 15.41 2.23
C LEU A 198 2.13 16.81 2.84
N ALA A 199 3.02 17.24 3.73
CA ALA A 199 2.97 18.57 4.35
C ALA A 199 2.90 19.69 3.29
N LYS A 200 3.72 19.60 2.24
CA LYS A 200 3.70 20.53 1.11
C LYS A 200 2.36 20.54 0.37
N ARG A 201 1.75 19.36 0.14
CA ARG A 201 0.48 19.24 -0.59
C ARG A 201 -0.72 19.84 0.16
N ILE A 202 -0.68 19.83 1.49
CA ILE A 202 -1.74 20.42 2.32
C ILE A 202 -1.32 21.77 2.92
N ASN A 203 -0.11 22.25 2.62
CA ASN A 203 0.44 23.53 3.06
C ASN A 203 0.44 23.70 4.58
N VAL A 204 1.01 22.74 5.31
CA VAL A 204 1.15 22.77 6.77
C VAL A 204 2.61 22.56 7.20
N PRO A 205 2.99 22.92 8.44
CA PRO A 205 4.33 22.71 8.96
C PRO A 205 4.65 21.21 9.13
N LEU A 206 5.96 20.93 9.26
CA LEU A 206 6.53 19.58 9.44
C LEU A 206 7.37 19.54 10.70
N ALA A 207 7.16 18.50 11.52
CA ALA A 207 8.06 18.10 12.59
C ALA A 207 8.62 16.69 12.35
N ILE A 208 9.68 16.34 13.07
CA ILE A 208 10.37 15.06 12.91
C ILE A 208 10.62 14.46 14.30
N ILE A 209 10.45 13.17 14.45
CA ILE A 209 10.87 12.42 15.63
C ILE A 209 12.22 11.77 15.33
N ASP A 210 13.26 12.19 16.04
CA ASP A 210 14.58 11.57 16.02
C ASP A 210 14.66 10.51 17.14
N LYS A 211 14.83 9.27 16.74
CA LYS A 211 14.93 8.13 17.65
C LYS A 211 16.40 7.87 17.96
N ARG A 212 16.80 8.02 19.21
CA ARG A 212 18.14 7.69 19.66
C ARG A 212 18.11 6.57 20.68
N ARG A 213 18.94 5.57 20.45
CA ARG A 213 19.32 4.58 21.48
C ARG A 213 20.69 4.98 21.98
N GLU A 214 20.77 5.46 23.22
CA GLU A 214 22.06 5.83 23.79
C GLU A 214 22.93 4.59 24.09
N ARG A 215 22.30 3.44 24.44
CA ARG A 215 22.99 2.16 24.65
C ARG A 215 22.09 0.99 24.26
N ALA A 216 22.70 -0.15 23.90
CA ALA A 216 22.01 -1.40 23.68
C ALA A 216 21.33 -1.87 24.99
N GLY A 217 19.98 -1.99 24.98
CA GLY A 217 19.19 -2.40 26.15
C GLY A 217 18.49 -1.27 26.90
N GLU A 218 18.75 0.01 26.57
CA GLU A 218 18.02 1.15 27.10
C GLU A 218 16.75 1.45 26.27
N SER A 219 15.76 2.10 26.92
CA SER A 219 14.53 2.57 26.26
C SER A 219 14.87 3.60 25.18
N GLU A 220 14.21 3.53 24.03
CA GLU A 220 14.35 4.54 22.98
C GLU A 220 13.95 5.92 23.49
N VAL A 221 14.87 6.87 23.40
CA VAL A 221 14.57 8.29 23.64
C VAL A 221 14.07 8.89 22.32
N MET A 222 12.88 9.47 22.35
CA MET A 222 12.27 10.16 21.22
C MET A 222 12.45 11.66 21.38
N ASN A 223 13.29 12.26 20.54
CA ASN A 223 13.48 13.70 20.49
C ASN A 223 12.61 14.30 19.39
N VAL A 224 11.72 15.25 19.76
CA VAL A 224 10.85 15.95 18.80
C VAL A 224 11.59 17.18 18.27
N ILE A 225 11.80 17.23 16.97
CA ILE A 225 12.40 18.35 16.25
C ILE A 225 11.27 19.16 15.60
N GLY A 226 11.04 20.37 16.06
CA GLY A 226 9.94 21.27 15.70
C GLY A 226 9.08 21.59 16.91
N ASP A 227 8.40 22.73 16.88
CA ASP A 227 7.47 23.14 17.94
C ASP A 227 6.07 22.59 17.61
N VAL A 228 5.64 21.57 18.38
CA VAL A 228 4.36 20.86 18.19
C VAL A 228 3.28 21.35 19.16
N ALA A 229 3.60 22.32 20.03
CA ALA A 229 2.69 22.78 21.07
C ALA A 229 1.41 23.39 20.47
N GLY A 230 0.26 22.88 20.89
CA GLY A 230 -1.06 23.33 20.44
C GLY A 230 -1.51 22.79 19.08
N TYR A 231 -0.66 22.10 18.33
CA TYR A 231 -1.02 21.52 17.04
C TYR A 231 -1.72 20.17 17.17
N THR A 232 -2.62 19.89 16.24
CA THR A 232 -3.07 18.53 15.91
C THR A 232 -2.01 17.90 15.02
N CYS A 233 -1.26 16.93 15.57
CA CYS A 233 -0.18 16.25 14.87
C CYS A 233 -0.69 15.06 14.07
N ILE A 234 -0.24 14.94 12.81
CA ILE A 234 -0.56 13.81 11.93
C ILE A 234 0.75 13.08 11.58
N LEU A 235 0.94 11.90 12.19
CA LEU A 235 2.06 10.99 11.89
C LEU A 235 1.84 10.33 10.52
N ILE A 236 2.88 10.33 9.68
CA ILE A 236 2.83 9.75 8.32
C ILE A 236 3.92 8.71 8.15
N ASP A 237 3.54 7.48 7.77
CA ASP A 237 4.50 6.43 7.43
C ASP A 237 3.96 5.50 6.35
N ASP A 238 4.80 4.59 5.82
CA ASP A 238 4.37 3.56 4.87
C ASP A 238 3.77 2.33 5.55
N ILE A 239 4.33 1.90 6.68
CA ILE A 239 3.97 0.63 7.32
C ILE A 239 3.78 0.82 8.82
N VAL A 240 2.68 0.27 9.36
CA VAL A 240 2.54 -0.02 10.78
C VAL A 240 2.43 -1.52 10.99
N ASP A 241 3.38 -2.08 11.75
CA ASP A 241 3.42 -3.52 12.05
C ASP A 241 3.00 -3.78 13.50
N SER A 242 3.90 -3.78 14.47
CA SER A 242 3.56 -4.01 15.88
C SER A 242 2.87 -2.83 16.57
N GLY A 243 2.92 -1.63 15.98
CA GLY A 243 2.33 -0.41 16.51
C GLY A 243 3.11 0.26 17.65
N GLY A 244 4.14 -0.40 18.20
CA GLY A 244 4.88 0.14 19.35
C GLY A 244 5.55 1.49 19.07
N THR A 245 6.25 1.61 17.95
CA THR A 245 6.87 2.87 17.51
C THR A 245 5.85 4.00 17.37
N LEU A 246 4.67 3.69 16.80
CA LEU A 246 3.62 4.68 16.58
C LEU A 246 3.03 5.19 17.90
N VAL A 247 2.79 4.29 18.86
CA VAL A 247 2.30 4.63 20.20
C VAL A 247 3.31 5.49 20.96
N ASN A 248 4.59 5.09 20.95
CA ASN A 248 5.64 5.87 21.59
C ASN A 248 5.81 7.25 20.95
N ALA A 249 5.68 7.36 19.63
CA ALA A 249 5.70 8.61 18.91
C ALA A 249 4.54 9.53 19.32
N ALA A 250 3.34 8.98 19.46
CA ALA A 250 2.18 9.73 19.93
C ALA A 250 2.36 10.24 21.37
N ASP A 251 2.87 9.40 22.27
CA ASP A 251 3.17 9.81 23.66
C ASP A 251 4.21 10.91 23.72
N ALA A 252 5.28 10.83 22.92
CA ALA A 252 6.30 11.86 22.83
C ALA A 252 5.74 13.21 22.34
N LEU A 253 4.90 13.20 21.31
CA LEU A 253 4.26 14.42 20.79
C LEU A 253 3.34 15.06 21.83
N LEU A 254 2.51 14.28 22.51
CA LEU A 254 1.63 14.76 23.57
C LEU A 254 2.42 15.32 24.76
N ALA A 255 3.55 14.69 25.14
CA ALA A 255 4.44 15.18 26.19
C ALA A 255 5.11 16.51 25.81
N ASN A 256 5.28 16.80 24.50
CA ASN A 256 5.79 18.07 23.97
C ASN A 256 4.67 19.08 23.66
N GLY A 257 3.46 18.88 24.19
CA GLY A 257 2.37 19.86 24.12
C GLY A 257 1.49 19.77 22.87
N ALA A 258 1.60 18.73 22.06
CA ALA A 258 0.65 18.50 20.97
C ALA A 258 -0.77 18.37 21.54
N LYS A 259 -1.75 18.95 20.85
CA LYS A 259 -3.16 18.91 21.26
C LYS A 259 -3.76 17.51 21.09
N ASP A 260 -3.62 16.95 19.92
CA ASP A 260 -4.09 15.63 19.56
C ASP A 260 -3.09 14.99 18.59
N VAL A 261 -3.08 13.64 18.54
CA VAL A 261 -2.21 12.90 17.60
C VAL A 261 -3.05 11.90 16.82
N TYR A 262 -2.93 11.98 15.50
CA TYR A 262 -3.49 11.06 14.51
C TYR A 262 -2.35 10.41 13.73
N ALA A 263 -2.63 9.31 13.06
CA ALA A 263 -1.68 8.67 12.15
C ALA A 263 -2.35 8.27 10.84
N TYR A 264 -1.67 8.49 9.73
CA TYR A 264 -2.06 8.04 8.40
C TYR A 264 -0.93 7.17 7.84
N ILE A 265 -1.20 5.89 7.71
CA ILE A 265 -0.21 4.87 7.33
C ILE A 265 -0.74 4.09 6.14
N THR A 266 0.07 3.91 5.11
CA THR A 266 -0.39 3.21 3.89
C THR A 266 -0.72 1.75 4.20
N HIS A 267 0.20 1.01 4.80
CA HIS A 267 0.08 -0.43 4.99
C HIS A 267 -0.13 -0.81 6.46
N GLY A 268 -1.36 -1.18 6.79
CA GLY A 268 -1.71 -1.70 8.11
C GLY A 268 -1.40 -3.20 8.23
N VAL A 269 -0.14 -3.58 8.46
CA VAL A 269 0.24 -4.98 8.71
C VAL A 269 -0.35 -5.45 10.03
N LEU A 270 -0.28 -4.64 11.08
CA LEU A 270 -0.96 -4.77 12.37
C LEU A 270 -0.84 -6.16 12.99
N SER A 271 0.38 -6.70 13.02
CA SER A 271 0.67 -8.02 13.59
C SER A 271 0.69 -8.03 15.12
N GLY A 272 0.61 -9.21 15.71
CA GLY A 272 0.96 -9.46 17.11
C GLY A 272 0.20 -8.59 18.14
N GLY A 273 -1.11 -8.41 17.99
CA GLY A 273 -1.93 -7.63 18.93
C GLY A 273 -1.78 -6.10 18.77
N ALA A 274 -1.27 -5.64 17.62
CA ALA A 274 -1.08 -4.20 17.35
C ALA A 274 -2.40 -3.41 17.41
N ALA A 275 -3.52 -3.95 16.91
CA ALA A 275 -4.81 -3.30 16.98
C ALA A 275 -5.21 -2.99 18.42
N ALA A 276 -5.09 -3.96 19.34
CA ALA A 276 -5.37 -3.76 20.76
C ALA A 276 -4.43 -2.72 21.40
N ARG A 277 -3.13 -2.74 21.05
CA ARG A 277 -2.15 -1.76 21.54
C ARG A 277 -2.51 -0.34 21.09
N ILE A 278 -2.90 -0.16 19.84
CA ILE A 278 -3.32 1.13 19.30
C ILE A 278 -4.60 1.58 19.95
N THR A 279 -5.57 0.69 20.12
CA THR A 279 -6.83 1.00 20.81
C THR A 279 -6.61 1.48 22.25
N ALA A 280 -5.65 0.89 22.97
CA ALA A 280 -5.31 1.26 24.35
C ALA A 280 -4.42 2.51 24.45
N SER A 281 -3.92 3.05 23.33
CA SER A 281 -3.01 4.20 23.30
C SER A 281 -3.76 5.53 23.37
N LYS A 282 -2.97 6.63 23.44
CA LYS A 282 -3.50 8.00 23.37
C LYS A 282 -3.68 8.50 21.93
N LEU A 283 -3.39 7.67 20.94
CA LEU A 283 -3.61 8.01 19.53
C LEU A 283 -5.12 8.17 19.30
N LYS A 284 -5.54 9.31 18.79
CA LYS A 284 -6.97 9.59 18.52
C LYS A 284 -7.53 8.66 17.45
N GLU A 285 -6.79 8.50 16.36
CA GLU A 285 -7.16 7.62 15.27
C GLU A 285 -5.93 7.20 14.48
N LEU A 286 -5.90 5.94 14.09
CA LEU A 286 -5.03 5.41 13.04
C LEU A 286 -5.86 5.24 11.77
N VAL A 287 -5.44 5.87 10.69
CA VAL A 287 -6.00 5.69 9.35
C VAL A 287 -5.02 4.86 8.53
N ILE A 288 -5.49 3.76 7.99
CA ILE A 288 -4.73 2.88 7.09
C ILE A 288 -5.45 2.78 5.74
N THR A 289 -4.78 2.25 4.73
CA THR A 289 -5.46 1.88 3.49
C THR A 289 -5.88 0.40 3.50
N ASP A 290 -6.74 0.03 2.57
CA ASP A 290 -7.13 -1.37 2.30
C ASP A 290 -6.14 -2.13 1.41
N SER A 291 -4.89 -1.67 1.30
CA SER A 291 -3.81 -2.39 0.60
C SER A 291 -3.55 -3.79 1.16
N ILE A 292 -3.88 -3.99 2.43
CA ILE A 292 -3.95 -5.27 3.14
C ILE A 292 -5.38 -5.43 3.64
N LEU A 293 -5.96 -6.62 3.47
CA LEU A 293 -7.31 -6.91 3.98
C LEU A 293 -7.35 -6.73 5.50
N PRO A 294 -8.19 -5.82 6.03
CA PRO A 294 -8.29 -5.62 7.46
C PRO A 294 -8.78 -6.88 8.17
N THR A 295 -8.14 -7.23 9.28
CA THR A 295 -8.59 -8.32 10.14
C THR A 295 -9.81 -7.92 10.97
N GLU A 296 -10.55 -8.89 11.50
CA GLU A 296 -11.67 -8.64 12.43
C GLU A 296 -11.29 -7.71 13.60
N ALA A 297 -10.08 -7.88 14.15
CA ALA A 297 -9.58 -7.02 15.22
C ALA A 297 -9.40 -5.55 14.77
N VAL A 298 -9.05 -5.32 13.52
CA VAL A 298 -8.93 -3.98 12.93
C VAL A 298 -10.33 -3.39 12.67
N ILE A 299 -11.22 -4.18 12.07
CA ILE A 299 -12.60 -3.75 11.73
C ILE A 299 -13.38 -3.32 12.98
N HIS A 300 -13.21 -4.04 14.09
CA HIS A 300 -13.91 -3.74 15.36
C HIS A 300 -13.16 -2.75 16.26
N SER A 301 -12.00 -2.26 15.86
CA SER A 301 -11.25 -1.26 16.64
C SER A 301 -11.92 0.12 16.54
N PRO A 302 -12.25 0.78 17.67
CA PRO A 302 -12.98 2.06 17.65
C PRO A 302 -12.14 3.24 17.11
N ASN A 303 -10.83 3.10 17.04
CA ASN A 303 -9.92 4.15 16.61
C ASN A 303 -8.97 3.72 15.47
N ILE A 304 -9.33 2.69 14.72
CA ILE A 304 -8.68 2.35 13.46
C ILE A 304 -9.69 2.47 12.32
N ARG A 305 -9.35 3.24 11.30
CA ARG A 305 -10.20 3.46 10.13
C ARG A 305 -9.46 3.11 8.85
N THR A 306 -10.17 2.56 7.88
CA THR A 306 -9.63 2.15 6.59
C THR A 306 -10.10 3.08 5.47
N LEU A 307 -9.17 3.51 4.60
CA LEU A 307 -9.44 4.24 3.36
C LEU A 307 -9.28 3.30 2.17
N SER A 308 -10.25 3.30 1.26
CA SER A 308 -10.11 2.50 0.04
C SER A 308 -9.19 3.17 -0.97
N ILE A 309 -8.29 2.37 -1.55
CA ILE A 309 -7.42 2.74 -2.68
C ILE A 309 -7.93 2.19 -4.01
N ALA A 310 -9.12 1.60 -4.03
CA ALA A 310 -9.67 0.95 -5.23
C ALA A 310 -9.74 1.90 -6.42
N SER A 311 -10.23 3.13 -6.22
CA SER A 311 -10.31 4.13 -7.29
C SER A 311 -8.95 4.53 -7.84
N LEU A 312 -7.94 4.66 -6.98
CA LEU A 312 -6.57 4.99 -7.38
C LEU A 312 -5.94 3.89 -8.23
N ILE A 313 -6.06 2.63 -7.78
CA ILE A 313 -5.53 1.48 -8.51
C ILE A 313 -6.30 1.28 -9.82
N ALA A 314 -7.63 1.41 -9.81
CA ALA A 314 -8.45 1.30 -11.01
C ALA A 314 -8.06 2.34 -12.08
N GLU A 315 -7.87 3.59 -11.69
CA GLU A 315 -7.42 4.65 -12.61
C GLU A 315 -6.02 4.34 -13.16
N ALA A 316 -5.08 3.86 -12.32
CA ALA A 316 -3.75 3.48 -12.77
C ALA A 316 -3.79 2.29 -13.76
N ILE A 317 -4.64 1.28 -13.53
CA ILE A 317 -4.88 0.18 -14.47
C ILE A 317 -5.45 0.72 -15.78
N GLY A 318 -6.47 1.59 -15.72
CA GLY A 318 -7.08 2.19 -16.90
C GLY A 318 -6.07 2.95 -17.76
N ARG A 319 -5.24 3.79 -17.14
CA ARG A 319 -4.18 4.54 -17.83
C ARG A 319 -3.10 3.63 -18.42
N THR A 320 -2.68 2.62 -17.68
CA THR A 320 -1.71 1.64 -18.20
C THR A 320 -2.27 0.90 -19.41
N ALA A 321 -3.55 0.55 -19.40
CA ALA A 321 -4.20 -0.12 -20.51
C ALA A 321 -4.42 0.78 -21.73
N SER A 322 -4.67 2.08 -21.53
CA SER A 322 -4.78 3.07 -22.60
C SER A 322 -3.45 3.71 -23.00
N GLU A 323 -2.33 3.24 -22.42
CA GLU A 323 -0.97 3.77 -22.68
C GLU A 323 -0.82 5.26 -22.31
N GLU A 324 -1.58 5.70 -21.29
CA GLU A 324 -1.52 7.05 -20.72
C GLU A 324 -0.54 7.12 -19.54
N SER A 325 -0.11 8.34 -19.20
CA SER A 325 0.81 8.57 -18.08
C SER A 325 0.15 8.24 -16.72
N VAL A 326 0.78 7.35 -15.95
CA VAL A 326 0.39 7.05 -14.56
C VAL A 326 0.93 8.10 -13.60
N SER A 327 2.09 8.72 -13.87
CA SER A 327 2.71 9.71 -12.98
C SER A 327 1.86 10.97 -12.80
N SER A 328 1.06 11.35 -13.79
CA SER A 328 0.12 12.48 -13.68
C SER A 328 -1.00 12.29 -12.64
N LEU A 329 -1.13 11.12 -12.04
CA LEU A 329 -2.03 10.90 -10.88
C LEU A 329 -1.51 11.57 -9.61
N PHE A 330 -0.23 11.96 -9.57
CA PHE A 330 0.47 12.42 -8.38
C PHE A 330 0.99 13.86 -8.49
N ASP A 331 0.76 14.52 -9.62
CA ASP A 331 1.13 15.93 -9.88
C ASP A 331 0.23 16.93 -9.12
#